data_f8d5c728abca1da48d73d90b5feee51f
#
_entry.id   f8d5c728abca1da48d73d90b5feee51f
#
_cell.length_a   1.000
_cell.length_b   1.000
_cell.length_c   1.000
_cell.angle_alpha   90.00
_cell.angle_beta   90.00
_cell.angle_gamma   90.00
#
_symmetry.space_group_name_H-M   'P 1'
#
loop_
_entity.id
_entity.type
_entity.pdbx_description
1 polymer ?
#
loop_
_entity_poly.entity_id
_entity_poly.type
_entity_poly.pdbx_seq_one_letter_code
_entity_poly.pdbx_strand_id
1 'polypeptide(L)'
;IPGSYGVGDWILMPLKKKEYVTNSDLSFLMRDVFEKLKEKNVNLREYDNNGDGRIDHTIFVQAGDPRNYGGTFFWLHKSWASGRIGYDGVYVDEYIMTAEVFMADKMAPLQGICHEFYHNLGGWDLYSYTGSGIAVGPWDIMAESTSYKIFGLSGFSRSQLGWLTPKKITKSGTYEIDALCSNGRDRLYRIDIPGTKEYFLIENRFLTGIDSWWQGIPDQGLVIYHIDGAITPTHRFNDGPPRFPHYAVWVEDAGNIKGKVDAAYCLDDNQTEFTPYTVPDSFDYGKKCRPAIFITDISKSGEKMSFKVEFKYLEPKLKVEPDKLDFGKIEKGMKKEREFKIINEGTSTLHVELSTKDSWISFDRQEIFGNDEIVKVIIDGSKLSIGNRSGTINIDSNGGKAKVEVNVSVVEKLGDINGDRKIDKNDLKYIENSFGFKAGESGYNDKADLNEDGIINVLDLMIVAKNLS
;
A
#
# COMPACT_ATOMS: atom_id res chain seq x y z
N ILE A 1 -7.37 26.17 -37.08
CA ILE A 1 -6.86 27.13 -36.09
C ILE A 1 -6.46 28.36 -36.85
N PRO A 2 -7.12 29.53 -36.67
CA PRO A 2 -6.65 30.77 -37.24
C PRO A 2 -5.33 31.13 -36.58
N GLY A 3 -4.27 31.33 -37.35
CA GLY A 3 -2.97 31.75 -36.84
C GLY A 3 -1.90 30.65 -36.84
N SER A 4 -1.84 29.81 -37.87
CA SER A 4 -0.59 29.15 -38.20
C SER A 4 0.40 30.20 -38.71
N TYR A 5 0.97 30.95 -37.81
CA TYR A 5 2.22 31.60 -38.12
C TYR A 5 3.20 30.47 -38.36
N GLY A 6 3.73 30.44 -39.56
CA GLY A 6 4.52 29.35 -40.06
C GLY A 6 5.54 28.90 -39.03
N VAL A 7 5.93 27.66 -39.10
CA VAL A 7 7.07 27.10 -38.38
C VAL A 7 8.17 28.13 -38.51
N GLY A 8 8.26 29.00 -37.49
CA GLY A 8 9.15 30.15 -37.55
C GLY A 8 10.57 29.66 -37.53
N ASP A 9 11.43 30.35 -38.17
CA ASP A 9 12.87 30.16 -38.05
C ASP A 9 13.27 30.19 -36.56
N TRP A 10 14.29 29.44 -36.21
CA TRP A 10 14.91 29.52 -34.91
C TRP A 10 15.22 30.95 -34.52
N ILE A 11 14.95 31.35 -33.31
CA ILE A 11 15.33 32.65 -32.77
C ILE A 11 16.79 32.55 -32.33
N LEU A 12 17.67 33.28 -33.05
CA LEU A 12 19.07 33.39 -32.64
C LEU A 12 19.17 34.31 -31.43
N MET A 13 19.63 33.78 -30.32
CA MET A 13 19.77 34.52 -29.09
C MET A 13 21.05 35.37 -29.06
N PRO A 14 21.05 36.54 -28.37
CA PRO A 14 22.21 37.42 -28.32
C PRO A 14 23.39 36.83 -27.54
N LEU A 15 23.12 36.00 -26.56
CA LEU A 15 24.15 35.35 -25.72
C LEU A 15 24.28 33.87 -26.06
N LYS A 16 25.43 33.30 -25.71
CA LYS A 16 25.64 31.85 -25.79
C LYS A 16 24.84 31.13 -24.68
N LYS A 17 24.37 29.94 -24.94
CA LYS A 17 23.57 29.11 -24.01
C LYS A 17 24.17 29.04 -22.62
N LYS A 18 25.51 28.84 -22.48
CA LYS A 18 26.20 28.80 -21.19
C LYS A 18 26.08 30.08 -20.36
N GLU A 19 25.89 31.22 -21.00
CA GLU A 19 25.80 32.53 -20.33
C GLU A 19 24.42 32.73 -19.72
N TYR A 20 23.38 32.09 -20.24
CA TYR A 20 22.06 32.01 -19.61
C TYR A 20 22.03 31.05 -18.43
N VAL A 21 22.83 29.99 -18.45
CA VAL A 21 22.88 28.96 -17.37
C VAL A 21 23.52 29.48 -16.08
N THR A 22 24.42 30.47 -16.17
CA THR A 22 25.14 31.02 -15.00
C THR A 22 24.25 31.84 -14.06
N ASN A 23 23.11 32.31 -14.53
CA ASN A 23 22.12 32.95 -13.68
C ASN A 23 21.03 31.94 -13.37
N SER A 24 20.80 31.61 -12.10
CA SER A 24 19.80 30.63 -11.66
C SER A 24 18.34 30.98 -12.01
N ASP A 25 18.10 31.93 -12.91
CA ASP A 25 16.81 32.44 -13.32
C ASP A 25 16.71 32.51 -14.87
N LEU A 26 15.80 31.74 -15.46
CA LEU A 26 15.48 31.75 -16.89
C LEU A 26 14.81 33.07 -17.35
N SER A 27 14.43 33.95 -16.43
CA SER A 27 13.81 35.24 -16.75
C SER A 27 14.68 36.08 -17.69
N PHE A 28 16.00 35.97 -17.58
CA PHE A 28 16.92 36.66 -18.45
C PHE A 28 16.82 36.17 -19.89
N LEU A 29 16.84 34.85 -20.09
CA LEU A 29 16.60 34.22 -21.38
C LEU A 29 15.23 34.62 -21.95
N MET A 30 14.19 34.58 -21.15
CA MET A 30 12.84 34.93 -21.60
C MET A 30 12.75 36.37 -22.04
N ARG A 31 13.33 37.32 -21.32
CA ARG A 31 13.34 38.74 -21.76
C ARG A 31 13.95 38.90 -23.13
N ASP A 32 15.11 38.29 -23.36
CA ASP A 32 15.75 38.35 -24.69
C ASP A 32 14.88 37.70 -25.77
N VAL A 33 14.19 36.58 -25.48
CA VAL A 33 13.25 35.96 -26.42
C VAL A 33 12.11 36.92 -26.72
N PHE A 34 11.49 37.54 -25.72
CA PHE A 34 10.36 38.45 -25.94
C PHE A 34 10.76 39.75 -26.66
N GLU A 35 11.98 40.29 -26.45
CA GLU A 35 12.51 41.38 -27.26
C GLU A 35 12.66 40.96 -28.72
N LYS A 36 13.14 39.75 -29.01
CA LYS A 36 13.24 39.23 -30.37
C LYS A 36 11.88 39.01 -31.00
N LEU A 37 10.86 38.56 -30.26
CA LEU A 37 9.47 38.43 -30.74
C LEU A 37 8.89 39.80 -31.08
N LYS A 38 9.19 40.84 -30.28
CA LYS A 38 8.78 42.22 -30.53
C LYS A 38 9.44 42.82 -31.78
N GLU A 39 10.74 42.55 -31.98
CA GLU A 39 11.44 42.91 -33.22
C GLU A 39 10.79 42.28 -34.47
N LYS A 40 10.25 41.09 -34.32
CA LYS A 40 9.52 40.35 -35.37
C LYS A 40 8.04 40.77 -35.50
N ASN A 41 7.59 41.77 -34.76
CA ASN A 41 6.20 42.25 -34.71
C ASN A 41 5.15 41.14 -34.35
N VAL A 42 5.51 40.21 -33.48
CA VAL A 42 4.56 39.20 -32.99
C VAL A 42 3.56 39.88 -32.07
N ASN A 43 2.28 39.69 -32.31
CA ASN A 43 1.22 40.23 -31.45
C ASN A 43 0.88 39.25 -30.33
N LEU A 44 1.30 39.53 -29.10
CA LEU A 44 1.07 38.62 -27.96
C LEU A 44 -0.40 38.47 -27.58
N ARG A 45 -1.26 39.45 -27.91
CA ARG A 45 -2.70 39.35 -27.58
C ARG A 45 -3.43 38.24 -28.32
N GLU A 46 -2.86 37.73 -29.41
CA GLU A 46 -3.41 36.56 -30.12
C GLU A 46 -3.23 35.25 -29.38
N TYR A 47 -2.41 35.22 -28.31
CA TYR A 47 -2.13 34.07 -27.46
C TYR A 47 -2.72 34.19 -26.05
N ASP A 48 -3.55 35.23 -25.82
CA ASP A 48 -4.35 35.47 -24.62
C ASP A 48 -5.83 35.33 -24.99
N ASN A 49 -6.33 34.09 -25.07
CA ASN A 49 -7.68 33.82 -25.56
C ASN A 49 -8.78 34.18 -24.55
N ASN A 50 -8.44 34.19 -23.27
CA ASN A 50 -9.39 34.47 -22.18
C ASN A 50 -9.37 35.95 -21.76
N GLY A 51 -8.38 36.74 -22.25
CA GLY A 51 -8.26 38.18 -22.01
C GLY A 51 -7.78 38.53 -20.57
N ASP A 52 -7.07 37.62 -19.91
CA ASP A 52 -6.57 37.86 -18.56
C ASP A 52 -5.21 38.56 -18.49
N GLY A 53 -4.60 38.87 -19.64
CA GLY A 53 -3.30 39.51 -19.78
C GLY A 53 -2.14 38.54 -19.65
N ARG A 54 -2.39 37.24 -19.84
CA ARG A 54 -1.38 36.18 -19.80
C ARG A 54 -1.40 35.39 -21.11
N ILE A 55 -0.25 34.91 -21.53
CA ILE A 55 -0.18 33.94 -22.59
C ILE A 55 -0.72 32.60 -22.08
N ASP A 56 -1.70 32.01 -22.74
CA ASP A 56 -2.34 30.77 -22.29
C ASP A 56 -1.35 29.61 -22.12
N HIS A 57 -0.45 29.45 -23.11
CA HIS A 57 0.61 28.41 -23.05
C HIS A 57 1.88 28.87 -23.72
N THR A 58 3.02 28.67 -23.08
CA THR A 58 4.33 29.00 -23.64
C THR A 58 5.25 27.76 -23.55
N ILE A 59 5.79 27.36 -24.70
CA ILE A 59 6.76 26.26 -24.78
C ILE A 59 8.04 26.82 -25.41
N PHE A 60 9.14 26.77 -24.64
CA PHE A 60 10.48 27.10 -25.15
C PHE A 60 11.17 25.82 -25.59
N VAL A 61 11.46 25.71 -26.88
CA VAL A 61 12.25 24.63 -27.45
C VAL A 61 13.67 25.13 -27.68
N GLN A 62 14.63 24.61 -26.93
CA GLN A 62 16.03 24.98 -27.08
C GLN A 62 16.76 24.04 -28.04
N ALA A 63 17.69 24.57 -28.85
CA ALA A 63 18.49 23.80 -29.77
C ALA A 63 19.50 22.88 -29.05
N GLY A 64 19.64 21.65 -29.54
CA GLY A 64 20.59 20.66 -29.07
C GLY A 64 20.23 20.02 -27.74
N ASP A 65 21.16 19.20 -27.23
CA ASP A 65 20.96 18.41 -25.98
C ASP A 65 21.14 19.30 -24.71
N PRO A 66 20.21 19.28 -23.76
CA PRO A 66 20.29 20.09 -22.56
C PRO A 66 21.48 19.74 -21.66
N ARG A 67 22.00 18.50 -21.73
CA ARG A 67 23.11 18.02 -20.91
C ARG A 67 24.47 18.62 -21.26
N ASN A 68 24.63 19.09 -22.49
CA ASN A 68 25.93 19.56 -22.99
C ASN A 68 26.46 20.81 -22.29
N TYR A 69 25.70 21.40 -21.36
CA TYR A 69 26.03 22.69 -20.74
C TYR A 69 25.99 22.67 -19.20
N GLY A 70 25.99 21.50 -18.58
CA GLY A 70 26.28 21.33 -17.14
C GLY A 70 25.19 21.80 -16.18
N GLY A 71 23.91 21.75 -16.54
CA GLY A 71 22.87 22.17 -15.64
C GLY A 71 21.50 21.58 -15.95
N THR A 72 20.65 21.54 -14.93
CA THR A 72 19.24 21.18 -15.02
C THR A 72 18.38 22.28 -15.67
N PHE A 73 18.95 23.41 -16.00
CA PHE A 73 18.26 24.64 -16.43
C PHE A 73 17.47 24.49 -17.74
N PHE A 74 17.98 23.72 -18.68
CA PHE A 74 17.33 23.46 -19.95
C PHE A 74 16.71 22.06 -20.02
N TRP A 75 16.63 21.40 -18.88
CA TRP A 75 15.95 20.14 -18.77
C TRP A 75 14.46 20.29 -19.04
N LEU A 76 13.83 19.25 -19.48
CA LEU A 76 12.39 19.21 -19.67
C LEU A 76 11.68 19.44 -18.33
N HIS A 77 10.95 20.55 -18.22
CA HIS A 77 10.20 20.90 -17.00
C HIS A 77 9.16 21.98 -17.27
N LYS A 78 8.13 22.02 -16.46
CA LYS A 78 7.19 23.13 -16.33
C LYS A 78 7.60 24.02 -15.15
N SER A 79 7.52 25.33 -15.33
CA SER A 79 7.81 26.28 -14.24
C SER A 79 7.05 27.62 -14.45
N TRP A 80 7.28 28.55 -13.56
CA TRP A 80 6.71 29.90 -13.59
C TRP A 80 7.78 30.92 -13.93
N ALA A 81 7.39 31.95 -14.67
CA ALA A 81 8.28 33.08 -14.99
C ALA A 81 8.43 33.97 -13.76
N SER A 82 9.67 34.38 -13.47
CA SER A 82 9.94 35.36 -12.41
C SER A 82 9.66 36.77 -12.90
N GLY A 83 8.52 37.32 -12.54
CA GLY A 83 8.09 38.66 -12.91
C GLY A 83 7.29 38.72 -14.21
N ARG A 84 6.86 39.92 -14.58
CA ARG A 84 6.09 40.17 -15.81
C ARG A 84 7.05 40.29 -17.01
N ILE A 85 7.12 39.24 -17.81
CA ILE A 85 7.93 39.19 -19.03
C ILE A 85 7.00 39.11 -20.25
N GLY A 86 7.00 40.10 -21.07
CA GLY A 86 6.11 40.24 -22.23
C GLY A 86 5.97 41.70 -22.66
N TYR A 87 5.03 41.99 -23.55
CA TYR A 87 4.71 43.34 -24.04
C TYR A 87 3.25 43.44 -24.44
N ASP A 88 2.78 44.63 -24.82
CA ASP A 88 1.37 44.93 -25.20
C ASP A 88 0.32 44.61 -24.14
N GLY A 89 0.74 44.56 -22.86
CA GLY A 89 -0.12 44.25 -21.74
C GLY A 89 -0.31 42.74 -21.49
N VAL A 90 0.34 41.90 -22.28
CA VAL A 90 0.32 40.42 -22.15
C VAL A 90 1.70 39.92 -21.72
N TYR A 91 1.75 38.97 -20.81
CA TYR A 91 3.00 38.42 -20.28
C TYR A 91 2.94 36.90 -20.10
N VAL A 92 4.10 36.25 -20.07
CA VAL A 92 4.21 34.84 -19.73
C VAL A 92 4.10 34.67 -18.21
N ASP A 93 3.29 33.70 -17.77
CA ASP A 93 3.14 33.31 -16.37
C ASP A 93 3.75 31.91 -16.14
N GLU A 94 3.29 30.95 -16.88
CA GLU A 94 3.80 29.58 -16.88
C GLU A 94 4.47 29.24 -18.20
N TYR A 95 5.46 28.36 -18.15
CA TYR A 95 6.14 27.91 -19.35
C TYR A 95 6.59 26.47 -19.22
N ILE A 96 6.76 25.83 -20.36
CA ILE A 96 7.44 24.55 -20.52
C ILE A 96 8.78 24.80 -21.18
N MET A 97 9.84 24.27 -20.62
CA MET A 97 11.16 24.23 -21.26
C MET A 97 11.39 22.82 -21.81
N THR A 98 11.77 22.72 -23.08
CA THR A 98 12.16 21.45 -23.68
C THR A 98 13.36 21.66 -24.62
N ALA A 99 13.95 20.56 -25.05
CA ALA A 99 15.05 20.56 -26.00
C ALA A 99 14.64 19.93 -27.32
N GLU A 100 15.27 20.31 -28.39
CA GLU A 100 15.13 19.65 -29.69
C GLU A 100 15.63 18.21 -29.66
N VAL A 101 16.73 18.00 -28.97
CA VAL A 101 17.42 16.72 -28.85
C VAL A 101 17.57 16.34 -27.39
N PHE A 102 17.40 15.06 -27.08
CA PHE A 102 17.51 14.50 -25.76
C PHE A 102 18.26 13.16 -25.82
N MET A 103 19.23 12.93 -24.92
CA MET A 103 20.01 11.69 -24.84
C MET A 103 20.63 11.22 -26.18
N ALA A 104 21.82 11.76 -26.49
CA ALA A 104 22.66 11.33 -27.61
C ALA A 104 21.95 11.38 -29.00
N ASP A 105 21.56 12.58 -29.39
CA ASP A 105 21.02 12.91 -30.73
C ASP A 105 19.66 12.29 -31.11
N LYS A 106 18.89 11.87 -30.10
CA LYS A 106 17.48 11.50 -30.29
C LYS A 106 16.59 12.72 -30.08
N MET A 107 15.55 12.85 -30.88
CA MET A 107 14.54 13.90 -30.69
C MET A 107 13.98 13.83 -29.26
N ALA A 108 13.60 14.98 -28.68
CA ALA A 108 12.95 15.03 -27.39
C ALA A 108 11.72 14.11 -27.36
N PRO A 109 11.55 13.28 -26.34
CA PRO A 109 10.44 12.35 -26.29
C PRO A 109 9.12 13.11 -26.22
N LEU A 110 8.23 12.86 -27.16
CA LEU A 110 6.88 13.44 -27.19
C LEU A 110 6.15 13.24 -25.85
N GLN A 111 6.35 12.09 -25.23
CA GLN A 111 5.78 11.77 -23.94
C GLN A 111 6.17 12.78 -22.85
N GLY A 112 7.44 13.18 -22.78
CA GLY A 112 7.89 14.17 -21.81
C GLY A 112 7.27 15.56 -22.08
N ILE A 113 7.15 15.97 -23.34
CA ILE A 113 6.47 17.22 -23.69
C ILE A 113 5.00 17.17 -23.27
N CYS A 114 4.31 16.04 -23.50
CA CYS A 114 2.93 15.85 -23.08
C CYS A 114 2.79 15.83 -21.55
N HIS A 115 3.76 15.27 -20.83
CA HIS A 115 3.83 15.30 -19.37
C HIS A 115 3.87 16.75 -18.84
N GLU A 116 4.81 17.57 -19.32
CA GLU A 116 4.91 18.96 -18.89
C GLU A 116 3.68 19.78 -19.31
N PHE A 117 3.14 19.51 -20.49
CA PHE A 117 1.93 20.17 -20.95
C PHE A 117 0.71 19.82 -20.09
N TYR A 118 0.62 18.58 -19.59
CA TYR A 118 -0.42 18.17 -18.66
C TYR A 118 -0.39 18.98 -17.35
N HIS A 119 0.81 19.36 -16.88
CA HIS A 119 0.95 20.27 -15.73
C HIS A 119 0.36 21.66 -15.99
N ASN A 120 0.52 22.20 -17.21
CA ASN A 120 -0.10 23.47 -17.58
C ASN A 120 -1.65 23.40 -17.57
N LEU A 121 -2.21 22.21 -17.76
CA LEU A 121 -3.64 21.98 -17.66
C LEU A 121 -4.11 21.74 -16.21
N GLY A 122 -3.21 21.80 -15.23
CA GLY A 122 -3.50 21.62 -13.81
C GLY A 122 -3.32 20.19 -13.30
N GLY A 123 -2.72 19.32 -14.09
CA GLY A 123 -2.49 17.94 -13.74
C GLY A 123 -1.35 17.74 -12.73
N TRP A 124 -1.32 16.58 -12.11
CA TRP A 124 -0.39 16.23 -11.02
C TRP A 124 0.62 15.20 -11.47
N ASP A 125 1.80 15.21 -10.84
CA ASP A 125 2.72 14.09 -10.89
C ASP A 125 2.15 12.87 -10.17
N LEU A 126 2.34 11.70 -10.75
CA LEU A 126 1.96 10.43 -10.16
C LEU A 126 3.15 9.58 -9.72
N TYR A 127 4.38 10.11 -9.82
CA TYR A 127 5.57 9.55 -9.20
C TYR A 127 5.82 10.19 -7.83
N SER A 128 6.65 9.54 -7.01
CA SER A 128 6.99 10.03 -5.68
C SER A 128 8.24 10.90 -5.71
N TYR A 129 8.20 12.07 -5.09
CA TYR A 129 9.37 12.93 -4.85
C TYR A 129 10.23 12.45 -3.67
N THR A 130 9.67 11.61 -2.80
CA THR A 130 10.43 11.05 -1.66
C THR A 130 11.22 9.80 -2.01
N GLY A 131 11.08 9.29 -3.24
CA GLY A 131 11.83 8.14 -3.74
C GLY A 131 11.46 6.79 -3.14
N SER A 132 10.32 6.70 -2.44
CA SER A 132 9.94 5.52 -1.65
C SER A 132 9.30 4.37 -2.45
N GLY A 133 9.26 4.43 -3.78
CA GLY A 133 8.74 3.32 -4.59
C GLY A 133 7.97 3.76 -5.84
N ILE A 134 7.44 2.77 -6.56
CA ILE A 134 6.66 2.96 -7.78
C ILE A 134 5.19 2.77 -7.45
N ALA A 135 4.43 3.86 -7.46
CA ALA A 135 3.00 3.84 -7.12
C ALA A 135 2.11 3.49 -8.33
N VAL A 136 2.33 4.15 -9.45
CA VAL A 136 1.56 3.98 -10.67
C VAL A 136 2.39 3.34 -11.79
N GLY A 137 3.66 3.73 -11.91
CA GLY A 137 4.57 3.18 -12.92
C GLY A 137 4.13 3.47 -14.37
N PRO A 138 4.34 2.52 -15.29
CA PRO A 138 4.17 2.73 -16.74
C PRO A 138 2.69 2.75 -17.18
N TRP A 139 1.75 2.99 -16.29
CA TRP A 139 0.33 3.09 -16.59
C TRP A 139 -0.16 4.52 -16.82
N ASP A 140 0.71 5.51 -16.54
CA ASP A 140 0.41 6.93 -16.78
C ASP A 140 1.67 7.71 -17.13
N ILE A 141 1.61 8.58 -18.13
CA ILE A 141 2.74 9.45 -18.49
C ILE A 141 3.15 10.37 -17.34
N MET A 142 2.26 10.64 -16.39
CA MET A 142 2.55 11.43 -15.20
C MET A 142 3.33 10.68 -14.13
N ALA A 143 3.45 9.35 -14.25
CA ALA A 143 4.27 8.52 -13.38
C ALA A 143 5.61 8.11 -13.99
N GLU A 144 5.69 8.02 -15.33
CA GLU A 144 6.91 7.67 -16.06
C GLU A 144 7.05 8.53 -17.32
N SER A 145 7.81 9.61 -17.22
CA SER A 145 7.96 10.60 -18.31
C SER A 145 9.25 10.47 -19.12
N THR A 146 10.21 9.69 -18.67
CA THR A 146 11.57 9.62 -19.25
C THR A 146 11.79 8.49 -20.25
N SER A 147 10.82 7.59 -20.40
CA SER A 147 10.92 6.50 -21.36
C SER A 147 10.62 6.95 -22.78
N TYR A 148 11.24 6.29 -23.77
CA TYR A 148 10.86 6.48 -25.18
C TYR A 148 9.59 5.70 -25.57
N LYS A 149 8.92 5.10 -24.60
CA LYS A 149 7.63 4.45 -24.77
C LYS A 149 6.56 5.52 -24.95
N ILE A 150 5.55 5.23 -25.73
CA ILE A 150 4.42 6.15 -25.94
C ILE A 150 3.17 5.44 -25.50
N PHE A 151 2.57 5.90 -24.43
CA PHE A 151 1.28 5.45 -23.90
C PHE A 151 0.47 6.64 -23.39
N GLY A 152 -0.81 6.42 -23.16
CA GLY A 152 -1.73 7.50 -22.79
C GLY A 152 -1.76 7.78 -21.30
N LEU A 153 -2.45 8.86 -20.95
CA LEU A 153 -2.89 9.17 -19.58
C LEU A 153 -3.83 8.08 -19.10
N SER A 154 -3.74 7.71 -17.83
CA SER A 154 -4.70 6.84 -17.14
C SER A 154 -6.09 7.47 -17.04
N GLY A 155 -7.07 6.66 -16.70
CA GLY A 155 -8.42 7.13 -16.38
C GLY A 155 -8.45 8.11 -15.20
N PHE A 156 -7.54 7.94 -14.22
CA PHE A 156 -7.38 8.90 -13.14
C PHE A 156 -7.01 10.28 -13.65
N SER A 157 -5.92 10.40 -14.43
CA SER A 157 -5.47 11.67 -14.97
C SER A 157 -6.50 12.32 -15.91
N ARG A 158 -7.15 11.51 -16.76
CA ARG A 158 -8.24 12.01 -17.62
C ARG A 158 -9.43 12.50 -16.81
N SER A 159 -9.77 11.85 -15.72
CA SER A 159 -10.88 12.27 -14.86
C SER A 159 -10.54 13.51 -14.04
N GLN A 160 -9.30 13.70 -13.65
CA GLN A 160 -8.82 14.89 -12.95
C GLN A 160 -9.03 16.16 -13.80
N LEU A 161 -8.79 16.10 -15.11
CA LEU A 161 -9.02 17.20 -16.03
C LEU A 161 -10.47 17.29 -16.56
N GLY A 162 -11.35 16.39 -16.12
CA GLY A 162 -12.74 16.37 -16.60
C GLY A 162 -12.91 15.81 -18.02
N TRP A 163 -11.88 15.21 -18.61
CA TRP A 163 -11.94 14.62 -19.95
C TRP A 163 -12.66 13.29 -20.00
N LEU A 164 -12.74 12.61 -18.85
CA LEU A 164 -13.45 11.34 -18.68
C LEU A 164 -14.14 11.29 -17.34
N THR A 165 -15.44 11.05 -17.32
CA THR A 165 -16.21 10.90 -16.09
C THR A 165 -16.36 9.43 -15.75
N PRO A 166 -15.88 8.98 -14.59
CA PRO A 166 -16.06 7.59 -14.17
C PRO A 166 -17.54 7.24 -13.97
N LYS A 167 -17.97 6.09 -14.49
CA LYS A 167 -19.29 5.54 -14.22
C LYS A 167 -19.28 4.82 -12.87
N LYS A 168 -20.13 5.24 -11.94
CA LYS A 168 -20.18 4.63 -10.61
C LYS A 168 -20.86 3.26 -10.62
N ILE A 169 -20.20 2.28 -10.01
CA ILE A 169 -20.78 0.99 -9.67
C ILE A 169 -21.27 1.03 -8.22
N THR A 170 -22.58 0.88 -8.04
CA THR A 170 -23.24 0.93 -6.72
C THR A 170 -24.05 -0.32 -6.41
N LYS A 171 -24.09 -1.29 -7.32
CA LYS A 171 -24.86 -2.53 -7.20
C LYS A 171 -24.02 -3.71 -7.65
N SER A 172 -24.27 -4.88 -7.06
CA SER A 172 -23.74 -6.13 -7.56
C SER A 172 -24.28 -6.44 -8.95
N GLY A 173 -23.42 -6.99 -9.83
CA GLY A 173 -23.77 -7.30 -11.20
C GLY A 173 -22.56 -7.57 -12.08
N THR A 174 -22.80 -7.91 -13.33
CA THR A 174 -21.77 -8.04 -14.36
C THR A 174 -21.69 -6.75 -15.16
N TYR A 175 -20.50 -6.28 -15.42
CA TYR A 175 -20.20 -5.02 -16.10
C TYR A 175 -19.32 -5.30 -17.31
N GLU A 176 -19.54 -4.52 -18.37
CA GLU A 176 -18.65 -4.49 -19.53
C GLU A 176 -17.88 -3.16 -19.53
N ILE A 177 -16.63 -3.21 -19.96
CA ILE A 177 -15.76 -2.04 -20.03
C ILE A 177 -15.02 -2.01 -21.35
N ASP A 178 -15.10 -0.88 -22.05
CA ASP A 178 -14.38 -0.64 -23.30
C ASP A 178 -12.94 -0.20 -23.00
N ALA A 179 -12.03 -0.47 -23.92
CA ALA A 179 -10.64 -0.05 -23.81
C ALA A 179 -10.54 1.48 -23.64
N LEU A 180 -9.68 1.94 -22.73
CA LEU A 180 -9.54 3.35 -22.36
C LEU A 180 -9.25 4.26 -23.55
N CYS A 181 -8.45 3.79 -24.50
CA CYS A 181 -8.06 4.52 -25.70
C CYS A 181 -8.94 4.25 -26.93
N SER A 182 -10.08 3.57 -26.73
CA SER A 182 -11.09 3.36 -27.78
C SER A 182 -12.12 4.50 -27.83
N ASN A 183 -13.05 4.40 -28.78
CA ASN A 183 -14.22 5.29 -28.89
C ASN A 183 -15.44 4.75 -28.10
N GLY A 184 -15.27 3.74 -27.25
CA GLY A 184 -16.31 3.17 -26.42
C GLY A 184 -16.87 4.15 -25.39
N ARG A 185 -18.03 3.84 -24.85
CA ARG A 185 -18.73 4.71 -23.89
C ARG A 185 -18.31 4.47 -22.46
N ASP A 186 -18.20 3.20 -22.06
CA ASP A 186 -17.96 2.77 -20.70
C ASP A 186 -16.47 2.41 -20.53
N ARG A 187 -15.62 3.41 -20.42
CA ARG A 187 -14.15 3.26 -20.41
C ARG A 187 -13.49 3.40 -19.03
N LEU A 188 -14.27 3.82 -18.03
CA LEU A 188 -13.78 4.03 -16.69
C LEU A 188 -14.89 3.81 -15.68
N TYR A 189 -14.67 2.95 -14.72
CA TYR A 189 -15.58 2.72 -13.61
C TYR A 189 -14.98 3.18 -12.29
N ARG A 190 -15.86 3.53 -11.35
CA ARG A 190 -15.52 3.87 -9.97
C ARG A 190 -16.36 3.08 -8.98
N ILE A 191 -15.70 2.52 -7.98
CA ILE A 191 -16.33 1.88 -6.82
C ILE A 191 -15.90 2.64 -5.57
N ASP A 192 -16.82 3.36 -4.93
CA ASP A 192 -16.55 4.04 -3.67
C ASP A 192 -16.44 3.00 -2.54
N ILE A 193 -15.42 3.12 -1.69
CA ILE A 193 -15.22 2.24 -0.53
C ILE A 193 -16.06 2.79 0.63
N PRO A 194 -17.06 2.05 1.12
CA PRO A 194 -18.01 2.56 2.11
C PRO A 194 -17.36 3.02 3.41
N GLY A 195 -17.79 4.19 3.91
CA GLY A 195 -17.29 4.75 5.17
C GLY A 195 -15.95 5.47 5.09
N THR A 196 -15.36 5.57 3.90
CA THR A 196 -14.08 6.23 3.65
C THR A 196 -14.19 7.31 2.58
N LYS A 197 -13.09 8.00 2.28
CA LYS A 197 -12.93 8.81 1.06
C LYS A 197 -12.17 8.06 -0.05
N GLU A 198 -11.84 6.81 0.20
CA GLU A 198 -11.13 5.96 -0.72
C GLU A 198 -12.07 5.37 -1.77
N TYR A 199 -11.53 5.04 -2.91
CA TYR A 199 -12.28 4.40 -3.98
C TYR A 199 -11.35 3.67 -4.94
N PHE A 200 -11.90 2.69 -5.64
CA PHE A 200 -11.23 2.05 -6.77
C PHE A 200 -11.66 2.70 -8.08
N LEU A 201 -10.68 2.95 -8.96
CA LEU A 201 -10.92 3.21 -10.38
C LEU A 201 -10.52 1.98 -11.18
N ILE A 202 -11.35 1.61 -12.15
CA ILE A 202 -11.14 0.44 -13.00
C ILE A 202 -11.15 0.92 -14.45
N GLU A 203 -10.08 0.66 -15.18
CA GLU A 203 -9.95 0.91 -16.61
C GLU A 203 -9.53 -0.35 -17.34
N ASN A 204 -9.90 -0.47 -18.60
CA ASN A 204 -9.39 -1.51 -19.50
C ASN A 204 -8.26 -0.95 -20.34
N ARG A 205 -7.05 -1.45 -20.17
CA ARG A 205 -5.89 -1.11 -21.00
C ARG A 205 -5.70 -2.19 -22.06
N PHE A 206 -5.71 -1.78 -23.29
CA PHE A 206 -5.55 -2.66 -24.45
C PHE A 206 -4.75 -1.95 -25.53
N LEU A 207 -3.98 -2.70 -26.31
CA LEU A 207 -3.13 -2.16 -27.39
C LEU A 207 -3.97 -1.58 -28.53
N THR A 208 -4.64 -0.47 -28.24
CA THR A 208 -5.42 0.32 -29.20
C THR A 208 -5.15 1.82 -29.01
N GLY A 209 -5.36 2.62 -30.05
CA GLY A 209 -5.08 4.05 -30.00
C GLY A 209 -3.64 4.35 -29.62
N ILE A 210 -3.43 5.30 -28.71
CA ILE A 210 -2.08 5.72 -28.28
C ILE A 210 -1.34 4.60 -27.54
N ASP A 211 -2.06 3.69 -26.87
CA ASP A 211 -1.46 2.58 -26.11
C ASP A 211 -0.87 1.48 -27.02
N SER A 212 -1.20 1.49 -28.31
CA SER A 212 -0.62 0.59 -29.31
C SER A 212 0.66 1.10 -29.97
N TRP A 213 1.08 2.32 -29.64
CA TRP A 213 2.25 2.94 -30.23
C TRP A 213 3.54 2.35 -29.64
N TRP A 214 4.66 2.74 -30.21
CA TRP A 214 6.00 2.24 -29.93
C TRP A 214 6.22 1.86 -28.46
N GLN A 215 6.40 0.55 -28.21
CA GLN A 215 6.56 -0.03 -26.87
C GLN A 215 5.45 0.34 -25.85
N GLY A 216 4.29 0.76 -26.31
CA GLY A 216 3.07 1.07 -25.57
C GLY A 216 2.98 0.74 -24.08
N ILE A 217 1.80 0.36 -23.66
CA ILE A 217 1.59 -0.15 -22.29
C ILE A 217 2.33 -1.48 -22.09
N PRO A 218 2.78 -1.79 -20.84
CA PRO A 218 3.56 -2.99 -20.58
C PRO A 218 2.75 -4.29 -20.63
N ASP A 219 1.45 -4.21 -20.38
CA ASP A 219 0.54 -5.34 -20.24
C ASP A 219 -0.89 -4.94 -20.62
N GLN A 220 -1.81 -5.92 -20.78
CA GLN A 220 -3.19 -5.72 -21.23
C GLN A 220 -4.18 -6.38 -20.28
N GLY A 221 -5.22 -5.62 -19.91
CA GLY A 221 -6.27 -6.09 -19.02
C GLY A 221 -6.92 -4.98 -18.23
N LEU A 222 -7.61 -5.32 -17.16
CA LEU A 222 -8.15 -4.35 -16.21
C LEU A 222 -7.02 -3.85 -15.31
N VAL A 223 -6.83 -2.54 -15.28
CA VAL A 223 -5.96 -1.89 -14.30
C VAL A 223 -6.82 -1.28 -13.21
N ILE A 224 -6.54 -1.64 -11.97
CA ILE A 224 -7.28 -1.20 -10.79
C ILE A 224 -6.41 -0.23 -10.01
N TYR A 225 -6.91 0.98 -9.81
CA TYR A 225 -6.25 2.00 -8.99
C TYR A 225 -6.98 2.12 -7.66
N HIS A 226 -6.23 2.14 -6.58
CA HIS A 226 -6.71 2.54 -5.26
C HIS A 226 -6.41 4.02 -5.04
N ILE A 227 -7.45 4.80 -4.83
CA ILE A 227 -7.35 6.26 -4.68
C ILE A 227 -7.79 6.64 -3.28
N ASP A 228 -6.96 7.40 -2.57
CA ASP A 228 -7.38 8.07 -1.34
C ASP A 228 -7.76 9.52 -1.63
N GLY A 229 -9.06 9.77 -1.74
CA GLY A 229 -9.62 11.09 -1.95
C GLY A 229 -9.40 12.09 -0.80
N ALA A 230 -8.92 11.64 0.37
CA ALA A 230 -8.55 12.52 1.46
C ALA A 230 -7.18 13.18 1.21
N ILE A 231 -6.28 12.49 0.51
CA ILE A 231 -4.92 12.99 0.22
C ILE A 231 -4.90 13.80 -1.07
N THR A 232 -5.53 13.33 -2.13
CA THR A 232 -5.47 13.94 -3.47
C THR A 232 -5.91 15.41 -3.54
N PRO A 233 -6.90 15.91 -2.78
CA PRO A 233 -7.32 17.31 -2.87
C PRO A 233 -6.29 18.31 -2.34
N THR A 234 -5.38 17.88 -1.46
CA THR A 234 -4.46 18.77 -0.73
C THR A 234 -3.02 18.72 -1.24
N HIS A 235 -2.66 17.72 -2.05
CA HIS A 235 -1.29 17.47 -2.47
C HIS A 235 -1.21 17.23 -3.97
N ARG A 236 -0.33 17.97 -4.64
CA ARG A 236 -0.09 17.85 -6.10
C ARG A 236 0.90 16.76 -6.47
N PHE A 237 1.33 15.94 -5.51
CA PHE A 237 2.35 14.92 -5.68
C PHE A 237 1.82 13.60 -5.14
N ASN A 238 2.25 12.52 -5.72
CA ASN A 238 1.89 11.17 -5.27
C ASN A 238 2.97 10.60 -4.34
N ASP A 239 3.22 11.29 -3.23
CA ASP A 239 4.15 10.82 -2.22
C ASP A 239 3.50 9.80 -1.27
N GLY A 240 4.30 8.78 -0.91
CA GLY A 240 3.97 7.80 0.11
C GLY A 240 4.79 7.96 1.38
N PRO A 241 5.01 6.87 2.13
CA PRO A 241 5.85 6.89 3.32
C PRO A 241 7.26 7.42 3.02
N PRO A 242 7.91 8.17 3.93
CA PRO A 242 7.43 8.51 5.29
C PRO A 242 6.54 9.76 5.36
N ARG A 243 6.29 10.44 4.23
CA ARG A 243 5.54 11.72 4.23
C ARG A 243 4.06 11.52 4.49
N PHE A 244 3.47 10.50 3.88
CA PHE A 244 2.08 10.08 4.07
C PHE A 244 2.06 8.59 4.42
N PRO A 245 1.01 8.09 5.08
CA PRO A 245 0.91 6.68 5.47
C PRO A 245 0.87 5.74 4.24
N HIS A 246 0.37 6.22 3.11
CA HIS A 246 0.27 5.53 1.83
C HIS A 246 0.24 6.53 0.67
N TYR A 247 0.27 6.04 -0.56
CA TYR A 247 0.14 6.87 -1.76
C TYR A 247 -1.31 7.33 -1.97
N ALA A 248 -1.48 8.52 -2.54
CA ALA A 248 -2.80 9.03 -2.92
C ALA A 248 -3.41 8.26 -4.10
N VAL A 249 -2.56 7.83 -5.03
CA VAL A 249 -2.92 7.04 -6.21
C VAL A 249 -1.99 5.84 -6.28
N TRP A 250 -2.53 4.66 -6.22
CA TRP A 250 -1.79 3.41 -6.22
C TRP A 250 -2.38 2.44 -7.24
N VAL A 251 -1.56 1.74 -8.01
CA VAL A 251 -2.00 0.64 -8.86
C VAL A 251 -1.97 -0.65 -8.04
N GLU A 252 -3.09 -1.35 -7.98
CA GLU A 252 -3.19 -2.68 -7.40
C GLU A 252 -2.60 -3.70 -8.38
N ASP A 253 -1.45 -4.23 -8.02
CA ASP A 253 -0.56 -4.98 -8.92
C ASP A 253 -0.91 -6.46 -8.94
N ALA A 254 -1.62 -6.92 -9.95
CA ALA A 254 -2.06 -8.30 -10.10
C ALA A 254 -0.88 -9.30 -10.11
N GLY A 255 0.20 -8.99 -10.80
CA GLY A 255 1.39 -9.84 -10.90
C GLY A 255 2.35 -9.72 -9.72
N ASN A 256 2.16 -8.69 -8.85
CA ASN A 256 3.05 -8.39 -7.73
C ASN A 256 4.54 -8.28 -8.13
N ILE A 257 4.80 -7.74 -9.33
CA ILE A 257 6.15 -7.60 -9.91
C ILE A 257 6.65 -6.16 -9.69
N LYS A 258 7.91 -6.05 -9.30
CA LYS A 258 8.57 -4.75 -9.14
C LYS A 258 8.45 -3.92 -10.42
N GLY A 259 7.95 -2.69 -10.27
CA GLY A 259 7.80 -1.75 -11.40
C GLY A 259 6.41 -1.74 -12.01
N LYS A 260 5.48 -2.55 -11.51
CA LYS A 260 4.08 -2.61 -11.95
C LYS A 260 3.88 -2.92 -13.44
N VAL A 261 4.81 -3.65 -14.02
CA VAL A 261 4.79 -3.97 -15.46
C VAL A 261 3.83 -5.12 -15.80
N ASP A 262 3.33 -5.83 -14.80
CA ASP A 262 2.42 -6.97 -14.90
C ASP A 262 1.21 -6.76 -13.97
N ALA A 263 0.69 -5.53 -13.95
CA ALA A 263 -0.34 -5.15 -12.99
C ALA A 263 -1.77 -5.32 -13.52
N ALA A 264 -1.95 -5.70 -14.77
CA ALA A 264 -3.27 -5.87 -15.35
C ALA A 264 -3.90 -7.21 -14.98
N TYR A 265 -5.20 -7.18 -14.69
CA TYR A 265 -6.00 -8.36 -14.39
C TYR A 265 -6.66 -8.88 -15.66
N CYS A 266 -6.40 -10.13 -16.00
CA CYS A 266 -7.10 -10.81 -17.11
C CYS A 266 -7.06 -12.33 -16.98
N LEU A 267 -7.95 -13.00 -17.73
CA LEU A 267 -8.01 -14.47 -17.76
C LEU A 267 -6.78 -15.08 -18.45
N ASP A 268 -6.16 -14.37 -19.38
CA ASP A 268 -5.01 -14.87 -20.13
C ASP A 268 -3.82 -15.15 -19.22
N ASP A 269 -3.67 -14.37 -18.12
CA ASP A 269 -2.61 -14.49 -17.11
C ASP A 269 -3.10 -15.17 -15.82
N ASN A 270 -4.32 -15.72 -15.84
CA ASN A 270 -4.97 -16.35 -14.69
C ASN A 270 -5.16 -15.41 -13.49
N GLN A 271 -5.27 -14.10 -13.75
CA GLN A 271 -5.49 -13.04 -12.75
C GLN A 271 -6.91 -12.51 -12.90
N THR A 272 -7.87 -13.29 -12.41
CA THR A 272 -9.30 -13.11 -12.69
C THR A 272 -10.10 -12.51 -11.56
N GLU A 273 -9.42 -12.15 -10.45
CA GLU A 273 -10.11 -11.64 -9.27
C GLU A 273 -9.29 -10.64 -8.48
N PHE A 274 -10.00 -9.68 -7.88
CA PHE A 274 -9.50 -8.74 -6.90
C PHE A 274 -10.53 -8.64 -5.77
N THR A 275 -10.21 -9.22 -4.62
CA THR A 275 -11.15 -9.51 -3.55
C THR A 275 -10.51 -9.24 -2.18
N PRO A 276 -11.26 -9.29 -1.06
CA PRO A 276 -10.66 -9.24 0.27
C PRO A 276 -9.66 -10.37 0.60
N TYR A 277 -9.60 -11.41 -0.23
CA TYR A 277 -8.79 -12.61 -0.01
C TYR A 277 -7.63 -12.76 -0.98
N THR A 278 -7.49 -11.84 -1.92
CA THR A 278 -6.38 -11.80 -2.88
C THR A 278 -5.20 -10.97 -2.35
N VAL A 279 -4.07 -11.05 -3.03
CA VAL A 279 -2.93 -10.15 -2.86
C VAL A 279 -2.60 -9.57 -4.23
N PRO A 280 -2.85 -8.26 -4.42
CA PRO A 280 -3.40 -7.28 -3.46
C PRO A 280 -4.88 -7.55 -3.10
N ASP A 281 -5.34 -6.98 -1.98
CA ASP A 281 -6.71 -7.13 -1.51
C ASP A 281 -7.57 -5.87 -1.78
N SER A 282 -8.90 -6.05 -1.78
CA SER A 282 -9.88 -4.99 -2.06
C SER A 282 -10.38 -4.24 -0.81
N PHE A 283 -9.63 -4.26 0.29
CA PHE A 283 -9.96 -3.45 1.46
C PHE A 283 -9.52 -1.98 1.29
N ASP A 284 -10.08 -1.12 2.16
CA ASP A 284 -9.51 0.20 2.43
C ASP A 284 -8.15 0.07 3.15
N TYR A 285 -7.37 1.12 3.17
CA TYR A 285 -6.08 1.13 3.88
C TYR A 285 -6.22 0.86 5.38
N GLY A 286 -7.37 1.17 5.97
CA GLY A 286 -7.70 0.85 7.35
C GLY A 286 -8.19 -0.57 7.59
N LYS A 287 -8.34 -1.39 6.55
CA LYS A 287 -8.87 -2.77 6.59
C LYS A 287 -10.26 -2.88 7.24
N LYS A 288 -11.12 -1.86 7.06
CA LYS A 288 -12.44 -1.72 7.71
C LYS A 288 -13.63 -1.66 6.76
N CYS A 289 -13.39 -1.80 5.46
CA CYS A 289 -14.42 -1.68 4.43
C CYS A 289 -15.61 -2.62 4.67
N ARG A 290 -16.82 -2.07 4.73
CA ARG A 290 -18.08 -2.83 4.84
C ARG A 290 -19.21 -2.14 4.09
N PRO A 291 -19.88 -2.77 3.11
CA PRO A 291 -19.62 -4.12 2.62
C PRO A 291 -18.28 -4.25 1.91
N ALA A 292 -17.73 -5.45 1.90
CA ALA A 292 -16.52 -5.78 1.16
C ALA A 292 -16.81 -5.85 -0.34
N ILE A 293 -15.83 -5.49 -1.14
CA ILE A 293 -15.91 -5.41 -2.58
C ILE A 293 -15.23 -6.66 -3.18
N PHE A 294 -15.94 -7.36 -4.05
CA PHE A 294 -15.41 -8.47 -4.82
C PHE A 294 -15.48 -8.11 -6.29
N ILE A 295 -14.36 -8.13 -6.98
CA ILE A 295 -14.27 -8.04 -8.43
C ILE A 295 -13.77 -9.41 -8.90
N THR A 296 -14.61 -10.12 -9.66
CA THR A 296 -14.37 -11.51 -10.06
C THR A 296 -14.77 -11.74 -11.52
N ASP A 297 -14.58 -12.95 -12.01
CA ASP A 297 -14.96 -13.33 -13.36
C ASP A 297 -14.41 -12.37 -14.43
N ILE A 298 -13.18 -11.87 -14.23
CA ILE A 298 -12.52 -10.99 -15.17
C ILE A 298 -12.21 -11.77 -16.45
N SER A 299 -12.69 -11.26 -17.56
CA SER A 299 -12.58 -11.90 -18.87
C SER A 299 -11.14 -11.85 -19.43
N LYS A 300 -10.96 -12.44 -20.60
CA LYS A 300 -9.74 -12.25 -21.41
C LYS A 300 -9.54 -10.79 -21.76
N SER A 301 -8.28 -10.40 -21.94
CA SER A 301 -7.91 -9.09 -22.47
C SER A 301 -8.52 -8.84 -23.85
N GLY A 302 -8.88 -7.59 -24.15
CA GLY A 302 -9.50 -7.21 -25.41
C GLY A 302 -9.98 -5.76 -25.42
N GLU A 303 -10.43 -5.28 -26.58
CA GLU A 303 -11.02 -3.94 -26.70
C GLU A 303 -12.25 -3.75 -25.79
N LYS A 304 -12.94 -4.84 -25.49
CA LYS A 304 -14.02 -4.91 -24.53
C LYS A 304 -13.77 -6.07 -23.58
N MET A 305 -13.86 -5.80 -22.31
CA MET A 305 -13.73 -6.78 -21.23
C MET A 305 -15.01 -6.82 -20.40
N SER A 306 -15.20 -7.92 -19.66
CA SER A 306 -16.27 -8.06 -18.68
C SER A 306 -15.70 -8.46 -17.33
N PHE A 307 -16.40 -8.08 -16.26
CA PHE A 307 -16.08 -8.45 -14.89
C PHE A 307 -17.35 -8.39 -14.04
N LYS A 308 -17.35 -9.13 -12.94
CA LYS A 308 -18.44 -9.15 -11.98
C LYS A 308 -18.04 -8.36 -10.73
N VAL A 309 -18.98 -7.59 -10.19
CA VAL A 309 -18.81 -6.90 -8.90
C VAL A 309 -19.86 -7.43 -7.94
N GLU A 310 -19.44 -7.77 -6.72
CA GLU A 310 -20.35 -8.12 -5.63
C GLU A 310 -19.98 -7.30 -4.38
N PHE A 311 -21.00 -6.79 -3.71
CA PHE A 311 -20.89 -6.16 -2.40
C PHE A 311 -21.42 -7.13 -1.34
N LYS A 312 -20.53 -7.60 -0.45
CA LYS A 312 -20.87 -8.60 0.57
C LYS A 312 -20.57 -8.08 1.96
N TYR A 313 -21.54 -8.21 2.86
CA TYR A 313 -21.28 -7.99 4.27
C TYR A 313 -20.51 -9.20 4.80
N LEU A 314 -19.28 -8.95 5.18
CA LEU A 314 -18.41 -9.95 5.78
C LEU A 314 -18.41 -9.72 7.29
N GLU A 315 -18.77 -10.75 8.03
CA GLU A 315 -18.76 -10.72 9.50
C GLU A 315 -17.67 -11.67 10.00
N PRO A 316 -16.68 -11.17 10.76
CA PRO A 316 -15.76 -12.04 11.46
C PRO A 316 -16.50 -12.70 12.62
N LYS A 317 -16.07 -13.90 13.02
CA LYS A 317 -16.62 -14.60 14.17
C LYS A 317 -15.50 -15.23 14.99
N LEU A 318 -15.27 -14.68 16.17
CA LEU A 318 -14.22 -15.14 17.06
C LEU A 318 -14.56 -16.50 17.68
N LYS A 319 -13.61 -17.42 17.62
CA LYS A 319 -13.54 -18.63 18.45
C LYS A 319 -12.14 -18.76 19.02
N VAL A 320 -12.04 -19.29 20.22
CA VAL A 320 -10.77 -19.50 20.92
C VAL A 320 -10.68 -20.93 21.40
N GLU A 321 -9.55 -21.58 21.18
CA GLU A 321 -9.29 -22.97 21.57
C GLU A 321 -7.85 -23.17 22.09
N PRO A 322 -7.65 -23.74 23.28
CA PRO A 322 -8.66 -23.93 24.30
C PRO A 322 -9.03 -22.61 25.00
N ASP A 323 -10.18 -22.56 25.64
CA ASP A 323 -10.64 -21.43 26.46
C ASP A 323 -10.08 -21.48 27.91
N LYS A 324 -9.30 -22.51 28.21
CA LYS A 324 -8.63 -22.69 29.50
C LYS A 324 -7.21 -23.24 29.33
N LEU A 325 -6.25 -22.59 29.95
CA LEU A 325 -4.86 -23.00 30.00
C LEU A 325 -4.50 -23.40 31.41
N ASP A 326 -4.19 -24.69 31.61
CA ASP A 326 -3.64 -25.19 32.85
C ASP A 326 -2.12 -25.33 32.73
N PHE A 327 -1.41 -24.53 33.49
CA PHE A 327 0.06 -24.54 33.49
C PHE A 327 0.63 -25.59 34.45
N GLY A 328 -0.24 -26.28 35.23
CA GLY A 328 0.19 -27.24 36.22
C GLY A 328 1.09 -26.63 37.29
N LYS A 329 2.05 -27.41 37.80
CA LYS A 329 3.01 -26.97 38.81
C LYS A 329 4.14 -26.15 38.18
N ILE A 330 4.53 -25.06 38.83
CA ILE A 330 5.69 -24.22 38.46
C ILE A 330 6.46 -23.83 39.74
N GLU A 331 7.78 -23.87 39.67
CA GLU A 331 8.62 -23.36 40.77
C GLU A 331 8.58 -21.82 40.80
N LYS A 332 8.60 -21.29 41.99
CA LYS A 332 8.69 -19.86 42.22
C LYS A 332 9.96 -19.30 41.56
N GLY A 333 9.80 -18.27 40.69
CA GLY A 333 10.91 -17.67 39.97
C GLY A 333 11.11 -18.22 38.55
N MET A 334 10.48 -19.33 38.20
CA MET A 334 10.54 -19.91 36.85
C MET A 334 9.44 -19.35 35.97
N LYS A 335 9.64 -19.47 34.66
CA LYS A 335 8.65 -19.14 33.62
C LYS A 335 8.19 -20.40 32.91
N LYS A 336 6.91 -20.44 32.53
CA LYS A 336 6.32 -21.55 31.78
C LYS A 336 5.47 -20.99 30.64
N GLU A 337 5.44 -21.70 29.49
CA GLU A 337 4.72 -21.29 28.31
C GLU A 337 3.62 -22.27 27.94
N ARG A 338 2.52 -21.76 27.44
CA ARG A 338 1.39 -22.50 26.83
C ARG A 338 0.85 -21.71 25.66
N GLU A 339 0.08 -22.37 24.81
CA GLU A 339 -0.49 -21.78 23.61
C GLU A 339 -2.01 -21.94 23.58
N PHE A 340 -2.68 -20.98 22.99
CA PHE A 340 -4.05 -21.10 22.54
C PHE A 340 -4.19 -20.59 21.11
N LYS A 341 -5.24 -21.04 20.44
CA LYS A 341 -5.51 -20.70 19.05
C LYS A 341 -6.67 -19.71 18.96
N ILE A 342 -6.51 -18.66 18.20
CA ILE A 342 -7.56 -17.76 17.76
C ILE A 342 -8.02 -18.26 16.40
N ILE A 343 -9.31 -18.51 16.25
CA ILE A 343 -9.92 -19.06 15.03
C ILE A 343 -11.00 -18.08 14.57
N ASN A 344 -11.02 -17.79 13.27
CA ASN A 344 -12.09 -17.05 12.67
C ASN A 344 -13.09 -17.99 12.00
N GLU A 345 -14.24 -18.22 12.62
CA GLU A 345 -15.36 -18.97 12.02
C GLU A 345 -16.22 -18.10 11.08
N GLY A 346 -15.86 -16.83 10.91
CA GLY A 346 -16.59 -15.89 10.05
C GLY A 346 -16.00 -15.75 8.66
N THR A 347 -16.44 -14.73 7.94
CA THR A 347 -16.12 -14.48 6.53
C THR A 347 -15.31 -13.22 6.28
N SER A 348 -14.96 -12.47 7.33
CA SER A 348 -14.12 -11.28 7.27
C SER A 348 -12.84 -11.46 8.09
N THR A 349 -11.83 -10.66 7.84
CA THR A 349 -10.60 -10.67 8.64
C THR A 349 -10.90 -10.35 10.10
N LEU A 350 -10.40 -11.21 10.99
CA LEU A 350 -10.49 -11.02 12.41
C LEU A 350 -9.36 -10.12 12.89
N HIS A 351 -9.72 -9.05 13.60
CA HIS A 351 -8.78 -8.20 14.32
C HIS A 351 -9.00 -8.38 15.82
N VAL A 352 -7.96 -8.77 16.53
CA VAL A 352 -8.02 -9.17 17.95
C VAL A 352 -7.03 -8.35 18.77
N GLU A 353 -7.50 -7.87 19.91
CA GLU A 353 -6.68 -7.24 20.95
C GLU A 353 -6.70 -8.12 22.21
N LEU A 354 -5.51 -8.43 22.73
CA LEU A 354 -5.32 -9.21 23.95
C LEU A 354 -5.01 -8.30 25.13
N SER A 355 -5.66 -8.55 26.26
CA SER A 355 -5.38 -7.83 27.49
C SER A 355 -5.51 -8.73 28.72
N THR A 356 -4.80 -8.39 29.79
CA THR A 356 -4.94 -9.02 31.10
C THR A 356 -4.68 -7.99 32.20
N LYS A 357 -5.34 -8.17 33.36
CA LYS A 357 -5.05 -7.42 34.59
C LYS A 357 -3.98 -8.10 35.44
N ASP A 358 -3.64 -9.32 35.11
CA ASP A 358 -2.74 -10.18 35.88
C ASP A 358 -1.29 -9.96 35.42
N SER A 359 -0.51 -9.21 36.18
CA SER A 359 0.86 -8.79 35.84
C SER A 359 1.86 -9.94 35.67
N TRP A 360 1.48 -11.15 36.06
CA TRP A 360 2.25 -12.38 35.93
C TRP A 360 1.97 -13.13 34.60
N ILE A 361 0.99 -12.66 33.80
CA ILE A 361 0.67 -13.19 32.47
C ILE A 361 1.19 -12.22 31.44
N SER A 362 1.84 -12.71 30.39
CA SER A 362 2.29 -11.96 29.24
C SER A 362 2.09 -12.77 27.96
N PHE A 363 2.10 -12.07 26.81
CA PHE A 363 1.90 -12.65 25.48
C PHE A 363 3.08 -12.34 24.59
N ASP A 364 3.29 -13.15 23.56
CA ASP A 364 4.24 -12.88 22.48
C ASP A 364 3.81 -11.68 21.62
N ARG A 365 2.51 -11.38 21.52
CA ARG A 365 1.91 -10.25 20.80
C ARG A 365 0.58 -9.83 21.43
N GLN A 366 0.23 -8.54 21.31
CA GLN A 366 -1.03 -7.99 21.86
C GLN A 366 -2.10 -7.77 20.79
N GLU A 367 -1.69 -7.50 19.55
CA GLU A 367 -2.57 -7.33 18.40
C GLU A 367 -2.37 -8.46 17.40
N ILE A 368 -3.46 -8.94 16.84
CA ILE A 368 -3.47 -10.06 15.89
C ILE A 368 -4.42 -9.72 14.75
N PHE A 369 -3.91 -9.87 13.53
CA PHE A 369 -4.66 -9.76 12.30
C PHE A 369 -4.53 -11.09 11.56
N GLY A 370 -5.63 -11.77 11.35
CA GLY A 370 -5.60 -13.05 10.63
C GLY A 370 -6.80 -13.93 10.94
N ASN A 371 -6.82 -15.10 10.31
CA ASN A 371 -7.95 -16.01 10.43
C ASN A 371 -7.69 -17.18 11.38
N ASP A 372 -6.45 -17.64 11.48
CA ASP A 372 -6.05 -18.75 12.34
C ASP A 372 -4.65 -18.49 12.90
N GLU A 373 -4.59 -18.03 14.15
CA GLU A 373 -3.35 -17.59 14.77
C GLU A 373 -3.10 -18.29 16.12
N ILE A 374 -1.87 -18.66 16.38
CA ILE A 374 -1.42 -19.23 17.66
C ILE A 374 -0.82 -18.12 18.49
N VAL A 375 -1.27 -18.02 19.75
CA VAL A 375 -0.76 -17.08 20.75
C VAL A 375 0.00 -17.83 21.81
N LYS A 376 1.22 -17.40 22.08
CA LYS A 376 2.03 -17.89 23.20
C LYS A 376 1.75 -17.07 24.44
N VAL A 377 1.37 -17.77 25.50
CA VAL A 377 1.14 -17.21 26.83
C VAL A 377 2.30 -17.62 27.73
N ILE A 378 2.89 -16.65 28.39
CA ILE A 378 4.04 -16.84 29.28
C ILE A 378 3.59 -16.42 30.67
N ILE A 379 3.70 -17.33 31.65
CA ILE A 379 3.52 -17.01 33.04
C ILE A 379 4.87 -16.81 33.73
N ASP A 380 4.94 -15.86 34.68
CA ASP A 380 6.13 -15.53 35.42
C ASP A 380 5.92 -15.86 36.93
N GLY A 381 6.43 -17.01 37.33
CA GLY A 381 6.33 -17.49 38.72
C GLY A 381 7.01 -16.59 39.77
N SER A 382 7.93 -15.69 39.33
CA SER A 382 8.58 -14.74 40.25
C SER A 382 7.59 -13.71 40.83
N LYS A 383 6.53 -13.42 40.09
CA LYS A 383 5.48 -12.47 40.45
C LYS A 383 4.34 -13.08 41.24
N LEU A 384 4.40 -14.38 41.53
CA LEU A 384 3.35 -15.14 42.19
C LEU A 384 3.79 -15.56 43.58
N SER A 385 2.84 -15.65 44.51
CA SER A 385 3.02 -16.33 45.78
C SER A 385 2.69 -17.82 45.64
N ILE A 386 3.27 -18.65 46.52
CA ILE A 386 3.05 -20.11 46.58
C ILE A 386 1.55 -20.41 46.68
N GLY A 387 1.13 -21.51 46.09
CA GLY A 387 -0.24 -22.00 46.04
C GLY A 387 -0.91 -21.82 44.69
N ASN A 388 -2.17 -22.22 44.60
CA ASN A 388 -2.95 -22.14 43.39
C ASN A 388 -3.28 -20.70 43.04
N ARG A 389 -3.13 -20.34 41.77
CA ARG A 389 -3.42 -19.02 41.20
C ARG A 389 -4.22 -19.20 39.94
N SER A 390 -5.13 -18.26 39.72
CA SER A 390 -5.90 -18.15 38.49
C SER A 390 -5.87 -16.73 37.99
N GLY A 391 -5.86 -16.58 36.69
CA GLY A 391 -5.92 -15.30 35.98
C GLY A 391 -6.78 -15.40 34.73
N THR A 392 -6.98 -14.27 34.07
CA THR A 392 -7.84 -14.21 32.88
C THR A 392 -7.19 -13.38 31.81
N ILE A 393 -7.18 -13.92 30.60
CA ILE A 393 -6.86 -13.20 29.37
C ILE A 393 -8.19 -12.76 28.76
N ASN A 394 -8.36 -11.46 28.55
CA ASN A 394 -9.49 -10.92 27.83
C ASN A 394 -9.13 -10.75 26.35
N ILE A 395 -10.03 -11.16 25.48
CA ILE A 395 -9.89 -11.13 24.04
C ILE A 395 -11.02 -10.27 23.52
N ASP A 396 -10.69 -9.12 22.96
CA ASP A 396 -11.63 -8.21 22.30
C ASP A 396 -11.37 -8.24 20.79
N SER A 397 -12.42 -8.30 20.00
CA SER A 397 -12.28 -8.35 18.55
C SER A 397 -13.48 -7.76 17.81
N ASN A 398 -13.30 -7.49 16.52
CA ASN A 398 -14.38 -7.13 15.62
C ASN A 398 -15.35 -8.31 15.35
N GLY A 399 -15.00 -9.54 15.74
CA GLY A 399 -15.82 -10.75 15.61
C GLY A 399 -16.45 -11.24 16.93
N GLY A 400 -16.35 -10.45 17.99
CA GLY A 400 -16.88 -10.77 19.33
C GLY A 400 -15.82 -10.70 20.41
N LYS A 401 -16.22 -11.13 21.63
CA LYS A 401 -15.36 -11.14 22.81
C LYS A 401 -15.25 -12.54 23.36
N ALA A 402 -14.08 -12.90 23.87
CA ALA A 402 -13.82 -14.17 24.52
C ALA A 402 -12.90 -13.98 25.75
N LYS A 403 -12.74 -15.04 26.51
CA LYS A 403 -11.79 -15.10 27.62
C LYS A 403 -11.08 -16.43 27.61
N VAL A 404 -9.83 -16.43 28.04
CA VAL A 404 -9.07 -17.63 28.34
C VAL A 404 -8.73 -17.63 29.84
N GLU A 405 -9.15 -18.67 30.54
CA GLU A 405 -8.80 -18.87 31.93
C GLU A 405 -7.39 -19.44 32.01
N VAL A 406 -6.60 -18.93 32.94
CA VAL A 406 -5.22 -19.38 33.18
C VAL A 406 -5.12 -19.89 34.61
N ASN A 407 -4.72 -21.16 34.80
CA ASN A 407 -4.52 -21.75 36.11
C ASN A 407 -3.07 -22.23 36.27
N VAL A 408 -2.53 -22.07 37.46
CA VAL A 408 -1.18 -22.51 37.80
C VAL A 408 -1.06 -22.80 39.30
N SER A 409 -0.30 -23.80 39.65
CA SER A 409 0.07 -24.13 41.05
C SER A 409 1.55 -23.78 41.28
N VAL A 410 1.81 -22.75 42.06
CA VAL A 410 3.17 -22.32 42.39
C VAL A 410 3.69 -23.05 43.58
N VAL A 411 4.83 -23.71 43.44
CA VAL A 411 5.54 -24.43 44.49
C VAL A 411 6.88 -23.79 44.80
N GLU A 412 7.44 -24.00 45.96
CA GLU A 412 8.74 -23.42 46.31
C GLU A 412 9.85 -24.07 45.51
N LYS A 413 9.86 -25.39 45.47
CA LYS A 413 10.71 -26.24 44.63
C LYS A 413 9.92 -27.46 44.16
N LEU A 414 10.16 -27.86 42.91
CA LEU A 414 9.60 -29.09 42.37
C LEU A 414 10.35 -30.28 43.01
N GLY A 415 9.62 -31.21 43.60
CA GLY A 415 10.21 -32.35 44.28
C GLY A 415 10.04 -32.35 45.80
N ASP A 416 9.65 -31.22 46.41
CA ASP A 416 9.17 -31.16 47.80
C ASP A 416 7.72 -31.66 47.84
N ILE A 417 7.56 -33.00 47.89
CA ILE A 417 6.25 -33.67 47.81
C ILE A 417 5.49 -33.59 49.11
N ASN A 418 6.23 -33.63 50.23
CA ASN A 418 5.66 -33.61 51.56
C ASN A 418 5.36 -32.18 52.06
N GLY A 419 5.92 -31.14 51.40
CA GLY A 419 5.67 -29.72 51.73
C GLY A 419 6.47 -29.22 52.93
N ASP A 420 7.57 -29.87 53.29
CA ASP A 420 8.41 -29.48 54.44
C ASP A 420 9.52 -28.49 54.09
N ARG A 421 9.58 -28.07 52.84
CA ARG A 421 10.57 -27.15 52.21
C ARG A 421 11.96 -27.72 52.05
N LYS A 422 12.11 -29.05 52.16
CA LYS A 422 13.33 -29.78 51.86
C LYS A 422 13.04 -30.81 50.79
N ILE A 423 13.99 -31.06 49.94
CA ILE A 423 13.91 -32.16 49.00
C ILE A 423 14.90 -33.22 49.48
N ASP A 424 14.37 -34.26 50.11
CA ASP A 424 15.17 -35.30 50.72
C ASP A 424 14.60 -36.72 50.52
N LYS A 425 15.14 -37.68 51.24
CA LYS A 425 14.70 -39.09 51.16
C LYS A 425 13.22 -39.28 51.51
N ASN A 426 12.61 -38.36 52.25
CA ASN A 426 11.18 -38.47 52.61
C ASN A 426 10.30 -38.23 51.39
N ASP A 427 10.74 -37.34 50.45
CA ASP A 427 10.01 -37.11 49.23
C ASP A 427 10.13 -38.30 48.26
N LEU A 428 11.29 -38.94 48.19
CA LEU A 428 11.48 -40.17 47.42
C LEU A 428 10.52 -41.28 47.80
N LYS A 429 10.14 -41.38 49.09
CA LYS A 429 9.16 -42.37 49.56
C LYS A 429 7.77 -42.20 48.96
N TYR A 430 7.38 -40.95 48.63
CA TYR A 430 6.08 -40.71 47.97
C TYR A 430 6.10 -41.25 46.54
N ILE A 431 7.21 -41.08 45.82
CA ILE A 431 7.36 -41.68 44.51
C ILE A 431 7.43 -43.20 44.59
N GLU A 432 8.24 -43.72 45.50
CA GLU A 432 8.42 -45.17 45.70
C GLU A 432 7.09 -45.87 45.99
N ASN A 433 6.24 -45.29 46.89
CA ASN A 433 4.94 -45.82 47.24
C ASN A 433 3.89 -45.79 46.13
N SER A 434 4.06 -44.94 45.15
CA SER A 434 3.12 -44.73 44.02
C SER A 434 3.73 -45.11 42.68
N PHE A 435 4.93 -45.69 42.67
CA PHE A 435 5.67 -46.01 41.44
C PHE A 435 4.93 -47.02 40.58
N GLY A 436 4.75 -46.70 39.30
CA GLY A 436 4.08 -47.51 38.28
C GLY A 436 2.58 -47.29 38.20
N PHE A 437 1.95 -46.57 39.15
CA PHE A 437 0.52 -46.28 39.11
C PHE A 437 0.22 -45.14 38.11
N LYS A 438 -0.97 -45.27 37.49
CA LYS A 438 -1.49 -44.30 36.54
C LYS A 438 -2.65 -43.50 37.12
N ALA A 439 -2.89 -42.33 36.58
CA ALA A 439 -4.03 -41.50 36.98
C ALA A 439 -5.36 -42.27 36.89
N GLY A 440 -6.10 -42.23 38.04
CA GLY A 440 -7.35 -43.01 38.19
C GLY A 440 -7.18 -44.35 38.92
N GLU A 441 -5.97 -44.84 39.16
CA GLU A 441 -5.71 -46.06 39.95
C GLU A 441 -5.61 -45.74 41.43
N SER A 442 -6.01 -46.70 42.27
CA SER A 442 -6.09 -46.48 43.74
C SER A 442 -4.75 -46.23 44.46
N GLY A 443 -3.63 -46.54 43.81
CA GLY A 443 -2.28 -46.25 44.31
C GLY A 443 -1.64 -44.99 43.72
N TYR A 444 -2.33 -44.29 42.84
CA TYR A 444 -1.83 -43.07 42.26
C TYR A 444 -1.88 -41.91 43.25
N ASN A 445 -0.78 -41.18 43.30
CA ASN A 445 -0.66 -39.98 44.12
C ASN A 445 -0.30 -38.79 43.24
N ASP A 446 -1.25 -37.88 43.03
CA ASP A 446 -1.11 -36.69 42.17
C ASP A 446 0.05 -35.78 42.58
N LYS A 447 0.46 -35.80 43.85
CA LYS A 447 1.62 -35.01 44.30
C LYS A 447 2.95 -35.62 43.85
N ALA A 448 3.01 -36.94 43.62
CA ALA A 448 4.17 -37.67 43.19
C ALA A 448 4.34 -37.67 41.64
N ASP A 449 3.28 -37.36 40.92
CA ASP A 449 3.36 -37.07 39.47
C ASP A 449 3.86 -35.64 39.30
N LEU A 450 5.17 -35.47 39.16
CA LEU A 450 5.82 -34.17 39.15
C LEU A 450 5.92 -33.57 37.73
N ASN A 451 5.90 -34.42 36.71
CA ASN A 451 5.90 -34.00 35.31
C ASN A 451 4.48 -33.91 34.70
N GLU A 452 3.45 -34.36 35.47
CA GLU A 452 2.04 -34.29 35.09
C GLU A 452 1.69 -35.10 33.81
N ASP A 453 2.41 -36.24 33.58
CA ASP A 453 2.14 -37.11 32.45
C ASP A 453 1.09 -38.20 32.75
N GLY A 454 0.58 -38.24 33.96
CA GLY A 454 -0.44 -39.18 34.44
C GLY A 454 0.13 -40.54 34.82
N ILE A 455 1.45 -40.72 34.93
CA ILE A 455 2.11 -41.99 35.33
C ILE A 455 3.25 -41.68 36.29
N ILE A 456 3.25 -42.24 37.48
CA ILE A 456 4.37 -42.06 38.40
C ILE A 456 5.49 -43.05 38.03
N ASN A 457 6.61 -42.53 37.54
CA ASN A 457 7.66 -43.32 36.95
C ASN A 457 9.06 -42.75 37.23
N VAL A 458 10.06 -43.23 36.47
CA VAL A 458 11.44 -42.80 36.61
C VAL A 458 11.64 -41.30 36.31
N LEU A 459 10.77 -40.68 35.53
CA LEU A 459 10.88 -39.25 35.19
C LEU A 459 10.58 -38.40 36.43
N ASP A 460 9.58 -38.77 37.23
CA ASP A 460 9.28 -38.10 38.49
C ASP A 460 10.39 -38.28 39.51
N LEU A 461 10.93 -39.53 39.59
CA LEU A 461 12.07 -39.82 40.43
C LEU A 461 13.28 -38.97 40.10
N MET A 462 13.54 -38.75 38.78
CA MET A 462 14.64 -37.91 38.34
C MET A 462 14.47 -36.44 38.76
N ILE A 463 13.23 -35.92 38.80
CA ILE A 463 12.95 -34.56 39.27
C ILE A 463 13.33 -34.39 40.73
N VAL A 464 12.94 -35.31 41.58
CA VAL A 464 13.35 -35.30 43.00
C VAL A 464 14.86 -35.49 43.13
N ALA A 465 15.42 -36.49 42.46
CA ALA A 465 16.85 -36.84 42.55
C ALA A 465 17.77 -35.66 42.09
N LYS A 466 17.38 -34.93 41.08
CA LYS A 466 18.12 -33.75 40.57
C LYS A 466 18.13 -32.59 41.57
N ASN A 467 17.13 -32.51 42.43
CA ASN A 467 16.92 -31.42 43.38
C ASN A 467 17.21 -31.83 44.83
N LEU A 468 17.68 -33.08 45.11
CA LEU A 468 18.10 -33.53 46.44
C LEU A 468 19.17 -32.60 47.01
N SER A 469 18.93 -32.09 48.22
CA SER A 469 19.81 -31.14 48.92
C SER A 469 20.68 -31.86 49.95
#